data_b3ac47f750d9b2cd0edb2efb51a7b91c
#
_entry.id   b3ac47f750d9b2cd0edb2efb51a7b91c
#
_cell.length_a   1.000
_cell.length_b   1.000
_cell.length_c   1.000
_cell.angle_alpha   90.00
_cell.angle_beta   90.00
_cell.angle_gamma   90.00
#
_symmetry.space_group_name_H-M   'P 1'
#
loop_
_entity.id
_entity.type
_entity.pdbx_description
1 polymer ?
#
loop_
_entity_poly.entity_id
_entity_poly.type
_entity_poly.pdbx_seq_one_letter_code
_entity_poly.pdbx_strand_id
1 'polypeptide(L)'
;EESDGLFDITIGAVSSLWDFDNEVKPADEDIQAALPHVDYRTITVDGTTVTLSDPEAKLDLGGIAKGYITDDLVALFKKSGVRDASISLGGNVYVMGKSFDGDAWNVGVQDPNGAQDDVLATVKTRNRSLVTSGLYERGFEQDGTFYYHILDPKTGYPAATDLKSASIMTKKSVLGDAYSTILFLLGHDRAMELIESDERFEGGVLVDMDDRATKSDGSTFKILQD
;
A
#
# COMPACT_ATOMS: atom_id res chain seq x y z
N GLU A 1 -3.01 6.66 -14.12
CA GLU A 1 -2.31 6.52 -15.41
C GLU A 1 -1.02 5.70 -15.27
N GLU A 2 -0.10 6.03 -14.36
CA GLU A 2 1.20 5.34 -14.20
C GLU A 2 1.08 3.83 -13.94
N SER A 3 0.00 3.38 -13.35
CA SER A 3 -0.26 1.96 -13.04
C SER A 3 -1.12 1.25 -14.10
N ASP A 4 -1.42 1.89 -15.23
CA ASP A 4 -2.35 1.37 -16.25
C ASP A 4 -3.71 0.94 -15.66
N GLY A 5 -4.22 1.74 -14.71
CA GLY A 5 -5.49 1.52 -14.05
C GLY A 5 -5.49 0.42 -12.96
N LEU A 6 -4.35 -0.14 -12.59
CA LEU A 6 -4.27 -1.07 -11.44
C LEU A 6 -4.57 -0.37 -10.11
N PHE A 7 -4.12 0.88 -9.97
CA PHE A 7 -4.47 1.72 -8.85
C PHE A 7 -5.45 2.79 -9.35
N ASP A 8 -6.73 2.61 -9.04
CA ASP A 8 -7.80 3.51 -9.47
C ASP A 8 -8.57 4.00 -8.25
N ILE A 9 -8.50 5.30 -7.97
CA ILE A 9 -9.19 5.89 -6.83
C ILE A 9 -10.72 5.94 -6.99
N THR A 10 -11.27 5.70 -8.19
CA THR A 10 -12.71 5.56 -8.39
C THR A 10 -13.22 4.18 -7.97
N ILE A 11 -12.33 3.29 -7.52
CA ILE A 11 -12.70 1.99 -6.90
C ILE A 11 -13.72 2.14 -5.77
N GLY A 12 -13.89 3.34 -5.24
CA GLY A 12 -14.91 3.69 -4.25
C GLY A 12 -16.32 3.30 -4.66
N ALA A 13 -16.63 3.26 -5.96
CA ALA A 13 -17.90 2.75 -6.46
C ALA A 13 -18.16 1.31 -6.02
N VAL A 14 -17.12 0.47 -6.02
CA VAL A 14 -17.17 -0.95 -5.63
C VAL A 14 -16.78 -1.15 -4.17
N SER A 15 -15.68 -0.53 -3.70
CA SER A 15 -15.18 -0.76 -2.33
C SER A 15 -16.19 -0.37 -1.26
N SER A 16 -17.07 0.62 -1.54
CA SER A 16 -18.16 1.01 -0.63
C SER A 16 -19.27 -0.03 -0.48
N LEU A 17 -19.30 -1.07 -1.29
CA LEU A 17 -20.26 -2.17 -1.16
C LEU A 17 -19.75 -3.24 -0.18
N TRP A 18 -18.43 -3.40 -0.05
CA TRP A 18 -17.79 -4.35 0.84
C TRP A 18 -17.81 -3.84 2.28
N ASP A 19 -18.27 -4.64 3.22
CA ASP A 19 -18.21 -4.33 4.64
C ASP A 19 -17.28 -5.31 5.36
N PHE A 20 -15.99 -4.97 5.32
CA PHE A 20 -14.95 -5.80 5.93
C PHE A 20 -15.02 -5.80 7.48
N ASP A 21 -15.64 -4.79 8.09
CA ASP A 21 -15.77 -4.69 9.54
C ASP A 21 -16.87 -5.62 10.08
N ASN A 22 -17.94 -5.82 9.30
CA ASN A 22 -19.04 -6.73 9.61
C ASN A 22 -18.97 -8.05 8.84
N GLU A 23 -17.89 -8.28 8.09
CA GLU A 23 -17.64 -9.51 7.31
C GLU A 23 -18.74 -9.78 6.27
N VAL A 24 -19.18 -8.73 5.55
CA VAL A 24 -20.23 -8.83 4.55
C VAL A 24 -19.66 -8.70 3.14
N LYS A 25 -19.78 -9.78 2.37
CA LYS A 25 -19.55 -9.78 0.93
C LYS A 25 -20.82 -9.22 0.23
N PRO A 26 -20.68 -8.23 -0.69
CA PRO A 26 -21.82 -7.77 -1.48
C PRO A 26 -22.33 -8.85 -2.44
N ALA A 27 -23.57 -8.69 -2.93
CA ALA A 27 -24.09 -9.54 -3.99
C ALA A 27 -23.32 -9.32 -5.28
N ASP A 28 -23.14 -10.39 -6.07
CA ASP A 28 -22.37 -10.33 -7.32
C ASP A 28 -22.99 -9.36 -8.33
N GLU A 29 -24.33 -9.27 -8.33
CA GLU A 29 -25.07 -8.31 -9.17
C GLU A 29 -24.76 -6.85 -8.80
N ASP A 30 -24.59 -6.54 -7.52
CA ASP A 30 -24.26 -5.19 -7.06
C ASP A 30 -22.82 -4.80 -7.47
N ILE A 31 -21.87 -5.74 -7.36
CA ILE A 31 -20.48 -5.55 -7.84
C ILE A 31 -20.50 -5.27 -9.35
N GLN A 32 -21.21 -6.11 -10.13
CA GLN A 32 -21.28 -5.95 -11.59
C GLN A 32 -21.97 -4.64 -12.00
N ALA A 33 -22.95 -4.18 -11.24
CA ALA A 33 -23.62 -2.89 -11.48
C ALA A 33 -22.70 -1.69 -11.19
N ALA A 34 -21.85 -1.80 -10.15
CA ALA A 34 -20.95 -0.72 -9.76
C ALA A 34 -19.65 -0.65 -10.58
N LEU A 35 -19.21 -1.76 -11.14
CA LEU A 35 -17.93 -1.88 -11.85
C LEU A 35 -17.75 -0.91 -13.03
N PRO A 36 -18.77 -0.60 -13.86
CA PRO A 36 -18.66 0.40 -14.94
C PRO A 36 -18.33 1.82 -14.46
N HIS A 37 -18.52 2.13 -13.17
CA HIS A 37 -18.23 3.43 -12.56
C HIS A 37 -16.81 3.53 -11.98
N VAL A 38 -15.98 2.49 -12.19
CA VAL A 38 -14.56 2.46 -11.85
C VAL A 38 -13.75 2.82 -13.09
N ASP A 39 -13.46 4.12 -13.24
CA ASP A 39 -12.67 4.64 -14.36
C ASP A 39 -12.07 6.00 -13.96
N TYR A 40 -10.76 6.03 -13.64
CA TYR A 40 -10.04 7.27 -13.30
C TYR A 40 -10.09 8.35 -14.41
N ARG A 41 -10.34 7.97 -15.66
CA ARG A 41 -10.45 8.91 -16.79
C ARG A 41 -11.69 9.80 -16.70
N THR A 42 -12.65 9.45 -15.83
CA THR A 42 -13.81 10.29 -15.50
C THR A 42 -13.47 11.47 -14.61
N ILE A 43 -12.26 11.49 -14.02
CA ILE A 43 -11.78 12.54 -13.13
C ILE A 43 -11.12 13.64 -13.95
N THR A 44 -11.57 14.86 -13.75
CA THR A 44 -10.90 16.06 -14.28
C THR A 44 -10.47 16.95 -13.12
N VAL A 45 -9.22 17.44 -13.19
CA VAL A 45 -8.67 18.38 -12.20
C VAL A 45 -8.33 19.69 -12.92
N ASP A 46 -8.97 20.79 -12.48
CA ASP A 46 -8.70 22.14 -12.97
C ASP A 46 -8.39 23.05 -11.76
N GLY A 47 -7.11 23.35 -11.57
CA GLY A 47 -6.60 24.06 -10.39
C GLY A 47 -6.94 23.32 -9.10
N THR A 48 -7.85 23.84 -8.30
CA THR A 48 -8.34 23.22 -7.05
C THR A 48 -9.71 22.55 -7.20
N THR A 49 -10.26 22.55 -8.41
CA THR A 49 -11.57 21.94 -8.67
C THR A 49 -11.39 20.53 -9.22
N VAL A 50 -12.03 19.57 -8.58
CA VAL A 50 -12.12 18.18 -9.03
C VAL A 50 -13.54 17.94 -9.52
N THR A 51 -13.68 17.40 -10.72
CA THR A 51 -14.97 17.07 -11.33
C THR A 51 -14.98 15.59 -11.71
N LEU A 52 -16.06 14.90 -11.36
CA LEU A 52 -16.35 13.55 -11.84
C LEU A 52 -17.38 13.67 -12.95
N SER A 53 -17.08 13.20 -14.17
CA SER A 53 -18.02 13.20 -15.28
C SER A 53 -19.06 12.08 -15.16
N ASP A 54 -18.76 11.04 -14.40
CA ASP A 54 -19.69 9.99 -14.02
C ASP A 54 -20.32 10.31 -12.65
N PRO A 55 -21.67 10.52 -12.58
CA PRO A 55 -22.35 10.88 -11.33
C PRO A 55 -22.41 9.73 -10.31
N GLU A 56 -22.15 8.49 -10.72
CA GLU A 56 -22.13 7.32 -9.84
C GLU A 56 -20.72 6.93 -9.40
N ALA A 57 -19.68 7.55 -9.98
CA ALA A 57 -18.31 7.36 -9.53
C ALA A 57 -18.12 7.81 -8.07
N LYS A 58 -17.39 7.04 -7.29
CA LYS A 58 -17.03 7.36 -5.90
C LYS A 58 -15.53 7.25 -5.71
N LEU A 59 -14.95 8.19 -4.97
CA LEU A 59 -13.52 8.20 -4.70
C LEU A 59 -13.23 7.45 -3.39
N ASP A 60 -12.25 6.55 -3.46
CA ASP A 60 -11.62 5.91 -2.31
C ASP A 60 -10.13 6.30 -2.31
N LEU A 61 -9.71 6.99 -1.26
CA LEU A 61 -8.33 7.45 -1.09
C LEU A 61 -7.55 6.61 -0.07
N GLY A 62 -8.10 5.48 0.37
CA GLY A 62 -7.52 4.61 1.39
C GLY A 62 -6.10 4.17 1.08
N GLY A 63 -5.78 3.90 -0.19
CA GLY A 63 -4.46 3.46 -0.65
C GLY A 63 -3.43 4.58 -0.85
N ILE A 64 -3.76 5.86 -0.54
CA ILE A 64 -2.83 7.00 -0.75
C ILE A 64 -2.89 8.05 0.37
N ALA A 65 -3.97 8.09 1.13
CA ALA A 65 -4.21 9.15 2.11
C ALA A 65 -3.24 9.09 3.29
N LYS A 66 -2.86 7.90 3.76
CA LYS A 66 -1.91 7.75 4.86
C LYS A 66 -0.53 8.29 4.47
N GLY A 67 -0.09 7.99 3.25
CA GLY A 67 1.17 8.48 2.72
C GLY A 67 1.19 10.00 2.56
N TYR A 68 0.11 10.58 2.05
CA TYR A 68 -0.05 12.03 1.92
C TYR A 68 0.00 12.72 3.29
N ILE A 69 -0.79 12.23 4.25
CA ILE A 69 -0.81 12.77 5.63
C ILE A 69 0.57 12.64 6.29
N THR A 70 1.27 11.52 6.07
CA THR A 70 2.63 11.32 6.59
C THR A 70 3.60 12.37 6.03
N ASP A 71 3.57 12.65 4.73
CA ASP A 71 4.42 13.67 4.12
C ASP A 71 4.10 15.08 4.68
N ASP A 72 2.83 15.41 4.92
CA ASP A 72 2.42 16.66 5.55
C ASP A 72 2.90 16.76 7.01
N LEU A 73 2.80 15.68 7.78
CA LEU A 73 3.33 15.63 9.15
C LEU A 73 4.84 15.81 9.17
N VAL A 74 5.57 15.19 8.25
CA VAL A 74 7.03 15.38 8.11
C VAL A 74 7.36 16.85 7.82
N ALA A 75 6.60 17.49 6.92
CA ALA A 75 6.78 18.92 6.63
C ALA A 75 6.49 19.80 7.84
N LEU A 76 5.42 19.52 8.57
CA LEU A 76 5.05 20.22 9.82
C LEU A 76 6.13 20.06 10.89
N PHE A 77 6.62 18.84 11.12
CA PHE A 77 7.67 18.55 12.11
C PHE A 77 8.96 19.32 11.79
N LYS A 78 9.39 19.30 10.53
CA LYS A 78 10.56 20.08 10.08
C LYS A 78 10.37 21.57 10.32
N LYS A 79 9.20 22.11 9.98
CA LYS A 79 8.86 23.53 10.21
C LYS A 79 8.84 23.89 11.69
N SER A 80 8.45 22.96 12.55
CA SER A 80 8.42 23.12 14.02
C SER A 80 9.77 22.86 14.70
N GLY A 81 10.83 22.59 13.93
CA GLY A 81 12.17 22.37 14.47
C GLY A 81 12.44 20.94 14.98
N VAL A 82 11.50 20.02 14.80
CA VAL A 82 11.71 18.58 15.11
C VAL A 82 12.68 18.01 14.09
N ARG A 83 13.74 17.37 14.56
CA ARG A 83 14.80 16.80 13.72
C ARG A 83 14.72 15.29 13.60
N ASP A 84 14.30 14.64 14.67
CA ASP A 84 14.30 13.18 14.78
C ASP A 84 12.92 12.73 15.23
N ALA A 85 12.29 11.84 14.46
CA ALA A 85 10.96 11.31 14.74
C ALA A 85 10.71 10.01 13.98
N SER A 86 9.81 9.19 14.49
CA SER A 86 9.13 8.13 13.73
C SER A 86 7.63 8.42 13.66
N ILE A 87 7.04 8.21 12.52
CA ILE A 87 5.60 8.33 12.28
C ILE A 87 5.14 6.96 11.78
N SER A 88 4.08 6.42 12.38
CA SER A 88 3.46 5.17 11.94
C SER A 88 1.96 5.36 11.83
N LEU A 89 1.42 5.16 10.64
CA LEU A 89 -0.01 5.24 10.33
C LEU A 89 -0.45 3.93 9.68
N GLY A 90 -0.74 2.90 10.50
CA GLY A 90 -1.27 1.62 10.02
C GLY A 90 -0.49 1.05 8.83
N GLY A 91 0.71 0.51 9.06
CA GLY A 91 1.58 -0.05 8.01
C GLY A 91 2.37 0.96 7.18
N ASN A 92 2.06 2.25 7.25
CA ASN A 92 2.83 3.32 6.64
C ASN A 92 3.78 3.92 7.69
N VAL A 93 5.07 3.65 7.56
CA VAL A 93 6.10 4.10 8.51
C VAL A 93 7.03 5.10 7.83
N TYR A 94 7.25 6.27 8.45
CA TYR A 94 8.29 7.22 8.06
C TYR A 94 9.23 7.47 9.22
N VAL A 95 10.53 7.43 8.95
CA VAL A 95 11.55 7.77 9.94
C VAL A 95 12.31 9.02 9.51
N MET A 96 12.42 9.98 10.43
CA MET A 96 13.10 11.25 10.22
C MET A 96 14.34 11.33 11.11
N GLY A 97 15.46 11.80 10.54
CA GLY A 97 16.71 12.03 11.28
C GLY A 97 17.31 10.77 11.86
N LYS A 98 17.64 10.79 13.15
CA LYS A 98 18.33 9.72 13.86
C LYS A 98 17.42 9.03 14.87
N SER A 99 17.70 7.74 15.14
CA SER A 99 17.10 7.01 16.25
C SER A 99 17.58 7.53 17.61
N PHE A 100 17.01 6.98 18.68
CA PHE A 100 17.39 7.34 20.07
C PHE A 100 18.87 7.10 20.37
N ASP A 101 19.52 6.15 19.67
CA ASP A 101 20.93 5.84 19.82
C ASP A 101 21.85 6.77 19.02
N GLY A 102 21.28 7.73 18.28
CA GLY A 102 22.00 8.63 17.39
C GLY A 102 22.36 8.05 16.04
N ASP A 103 21.96 6.80 15.75
CA ASP A 103 22.20 6.07 14.50
C ASP A 103 21.04 6.16 13.51
N ALA A 104 21.11 5.39 12.42
CA ALA A 104 19.99 5.17 11.54
C ALA A 104 18.89 4.36 12.27
N TRP A 105 17.64 4.66 11.97
CA TRP A 105 16.51 3.87 12.43
C TRP A 105 16.60 2.46 11.87
N ASN A 106 16.33 1.45 12.69
CA ASN A 106 16.13 0.09 12.25
C ASN A 106 14.63 -0.15 12.12
N VAL A 107 14.13 -0.20 10.89
CA VAL A 107 12.71 -0.33 10.60
C VAL A 107 12.43 -1.76 10.21
N GLY A 108 11.38 -2.36 10.80
CA GLY A 108 10.95 -3.73 10.54
C GLY A 108 9.91 -3.81 9.43
N VAL A 109 9.97 -4.88 8.67
CA VAL A 109 8.89 -5.38 7.81
C VAL A 109 8.16 -6.47 8.61
N GLN A 110 6.86 -6.32 8.79
CA GLN A 110 6.05 -7.28 9.54
C GLN A 110 6.02 -8.64 8.85
N ASP A 111 6.05 -9.70 9.64
CA ASP A 111 5.77 -11.06 9.16
C ASP A 111 4.25 -11.20 8.90
N PRO A 112 3.83 -11.50 7.65
CA PRO A 112 2.41 -11.64 7.32
C PRO A 112 1.72 -12.80 8.03
N ASN A 113 2.46 -13.77 8.58
CA ASN A 113 1.93 -14.91 9.30
C ASN A 113 2.11 -14.81 10.83
N GLY A 114 2.86 -13.80 11.27
CA GLY A 114 3.19 -13.59 12.67
C GLY A 114 2.18 -12.70 13.42
N ALA A 115 2.47 -12.46 14.69
CA ALA A 115 1.78 -11.42 15.45
C ALA A 115 2.15 -10.02 14.90
N GLN A 116 1.42 -9.00 15.32
CA GLN A 116 1.61 -7.64 14.83
C GLN A 116 3.05 -7.10 14.98
N ASP A 117 3.79 -7.59 15.98
CA ASP A 117 5.16 -7.16 16.28
C ASP A 117 6.23 -8.13 15.76
N ASP A 118 5.84 -9.21 15.09
CA ASP A 118 6.78 -10.16 14.50
C ASP A 118 7.38 -9.57 13.22
N VAL A 119 8.71 -9.62 13.13
CA VAL A 119 9.49 -8.97 12.07
C VAL A 119 10.16 -10.01 11.19
N LEU A 120 9.83 -9.99 9.91
CA LEU A 120 10.40 -10.86 8.88
C LEU A 120 11.71 -10.30 8.30
N ALA A 121 11.77 -8.98 8.13
CA ALA A 121 12.95 -8.31 7.59
C ALA A 121 13.19 -6.96 8.26
N THR A 122 14.41 -6.45 8.17
CA THR A 122 14.76 -5.12 8.69
C THR A 122 15.54 -4.31 7.67
N VAL A 123 15.45 -2.98 7.79
CA VAL A 123 16.28 -2.04 7.04
C VAL A 123 16.74 -0.89 7.93
N LYS A 124 18.03 -0.55 7.84
CA LYS A 124 18.57 0.66 8.50
C LYS A 124 18.46 1.85 7.57
N THR A 125 17.69 2.87 7.97
CA THR A 125 17.43 4.02 7.12
C THR A 125 17.25 5.32 7.87
N ARG A 126 17.25 6.46 7.15
CA ARG A 126 16.97 7.81 7.64
C ARG A 126 16.22 8.60 6.58
N ASN A 127 15.23 9.38 7.01
CA ASN A 127 14.44 10.25 6.13
C ASN A 127 13.78 9.45 4.97
N ARG A 128 13.19 8.32 5.32
CA ARG A 128 12.54 7.41 4.38
C ARG A 128 11.22 6.90 4.91
N SER A 129 10.37 6.58 3.99
CA SER A 129 9.16 5.83 4.24
C SER A 129 9.36 4.36 3.88
N LEU A 130 8.86 3.48 4.73
CA LEU A 130 8.66 2.06 4.45
C LEU A 130 7.17 1.81 4.56
N VAL A 131 6.56 1.36 3.47
CA VAL A 131 5.12 1.11 3.40
C VAL A 131 4.87 -0.31 2.94
N THR A 132 3.93 -0.97 3.59
CA THR A 132 3.53 -2.34 3.28
C THR A 132 2.04 -2.36 2.95
N SER A 133 1.69 -3.09 1.89
CA SER A 133 0.34 -3.54 1.61
C SER A 133 0.30 -5.06 1.70
N GLY A 134 -0.72 -5.59 2.39
CA GLY A 134 -0.83 -7.03 2.62
C GLY A 134 -2.26 -7.47 2.82
N LEU A 135 -2.52 -8.76 2.51
CA LEU A 135 -3.85 -9.35 2.62
C LEU A 135 -4.34 -9.48 4.07
N TYR A 136 -3.41 -9.52 5.04
CA TYR A 136 -3.70 -9.74 6.46
C TYR A 136 -4.18 -8.50 7.21
N GLU A 137 -4.06 -7.30 6.60
CA GLU A 137 -4.41 -6.05 7.26
C GLU A 137 -5.91 -5.92 7.54
N ARG A 138 -6.73 -6.34 6.57
CA ARG A 138 -8.18 -6.25 6.66
C ARG A 138 -8.82 -7.26 5.73
N GLY A 139 -9.50 -8.26 6.28
CA GLY A 139 -10.17 -9.31 5.50
C GLY A 139 -11.00 -10.21 6.40
N PHE A 140 -11.79 -11.07 5.78
CA PHE A 140 -12.61 -12.07 6.46
C PHE A 140 -12.74 -13.34 5.62
N GLU A 141 -13.08 -14.45 6.26
CA GLU A 141 -13.35 -15.73 5.61
C GLU A 141 -14.85 -15.99 5.53
N GLN A 142 -15.35 -16.29 4.34
CA GLN A 142 -16.73 -16.71 4.13
C GLN A 142 -16.78 -17.87 3.14
N ASP A 143 -17.48 -18.95 3.49
CA ASP A 143 -17.66 -20.16 2.65
C ASP A 143 -16.34 -20.76 2.14
N GLY A 144 -15.28 -20.72 2.98
CA GLY A 144 -13.95 -21.26 2.64
C GLY A 144 -13.14 -20.37 1.69
N THR A 145 -13.59 -19.13 1.44
CA THR A 145 -12.88 -18.13 0.64
C THR A 145 -12.49 -16.95 1.52
N PHE A 146 -11.21 -16.55 1.48
CA PHE A 146 -10.72 -15.37 2.17
C PHE A 146 -10.88 -14.13 1.29
N TYR A 147 -11.64 -13.16 1.77
CA TYR A 147 -11.86 -11.86 1.13
C TYR A 147 -11.06 -10.78 1.86
N TYR A 148 -10.30 -9.97 1.14
CA TYR A 148 -9.49 -8.89 1.69
C TYR A 148 -9.68 -7.58 0.93
N HIS A 149 -9.29 -6.48 1.54
CA HIS A 149 -9.67 -5.13 1.16
C HIS A 149 -8.99 -4.58 -0.11
N ILE A 150 -7.92 -5.23 -0.61
CA ILE A 150 -7.25 -4.79 -1.84
C ILE A 150 -7.99 -5.41 -3.03
N LEU A 151 -8.83 -4.59 -3.66
CA LEU A 151 -9.69 -5.01 -4.76
C LEU A 151 -9.02 -4.77 -6.11
N ASP A 152 -9.25 -5.66 -7.06
CA ASP A 152 -8.91 -5.47 -8.47
C ASP A 152 -9.95 -4.57 -9.13
N PRO A 153 -9.58 -3.38 -9.66
CA PRO A 153 -10.51 -2.47 -10.33
C PRO A 153 -11.23 -3.06 -11.54
N LYS A 154 -10.69 -4.12 -12.12
CA LYS A 154 -11.29 -4.79 -13.30
C LYS A 154 -12.38 -5.78 -12.94
N THR A 155 -12.34 -6.33 -11.73
CA THR A 155 -13.27 -7.39 -11.32
C THR A 155 -14.17 -6.96 -10.17
N GLY A 156 -13.72 -6.01 -9.33
CA GLY A 156 -14.41 -5.59 -8.12
C GLY A 156 -14.29 -6.57 -6.95
N TYR A 157 -13.49 -7.64 -7.11
CA TYR A 157 -13.19 -8.63 -6.07
C TYR A 157 -11.78 -8.45 -5.54
N PRO A 158 -11.44 -9.07 -4.39
CA PRO A 158 -10.07 -9.15 -3.93
C PRO A 158 -9.13 -9.60 -5.04
N ALA A 159 -8.00 -8.94 -5.16
CA ALA A 159 -7.06 -9.17 -6.24
C ALA A 159 -6.53 -10.61 -6.27
N ALA A 160 -6.46 -11.20 -7.45
CA ALA A 160 -5.77 -12.48 -7.63
C ALA A 160 -4.26 -12.21 -7.73
N THR A 161 -3.55 -12.37 -6.63
CA THR A 161 -2.10 -12.18 -6.54
C THR A 161 -1.43 -13.41 -5.92
N ASP A 162 -0.15 -13.59 -6.22
CA ASP A 162 0.72 -14.59 -5.60
C ASP A 162 1.47 -14.05 -4.37
N LEU A 163 1.14 -12.82 -3.92
CA LEU A 163 1.77 -12.16 -2.78
C LEU A 163 0.87 -12.15 -1.54
N LYS A 164 1.45 -12.41 -0.37
CA LYS A 164 0.86 -12.10 0.95
C LYS A 164 1.09 -10.64 1.33
N SER A 165 2.26 -10.08 0.99
CA SER A 165 2.58 -8.68 1.23
C SER A 165 3.62 -8.13 0.26
N ALA A 166 3.56 -6.80 0.06
CA ALA A 166 4.53 -6.04 -0.70
C ALA A 166 4.95 -4.80 0.10
N SER A 167 6.24 -4.72 0.43
CA SER A 167 6.85 -3.61 1.17
C SER A 167 7.80 -2.84 0.25
N ILE A 168 7.72 -1.50 0.29
CA ILE A 168 8.54 -0.63 -0.55
C ILE A 168 9.13 0.52 0.26
N MET A 169 10.40 0.84 0.02
CA MET A 169 11.09 1.99 0.62
C MET A 169 11.21 3.15 -0.36
N THR A 170 10.75 4.33 0.06
CA THR A 170 10.69 5.53 -0.79
C THR A 170 11.10 6.79 -0.01
N LYS A 171 11.40 7.88 -0.74
CA LYS A 171 11.66 9.21 -0.14
C LYS A 171 10.39 9.91 0.30
N LYS A 172 9.30 9.69 -0.41
CA LYS A 172 7.98 10.29 -0.17
C LYS A 172 7.00 9.21 0.23
N SER A 173 6.34 9.41 1.36
CA SER A 173 5.41 8.42 1.90
C SER A 173 4.18 8.22 1.01
N VAL A 174 3.69 9.28 0.37
CA VAL A 174 2.57 9.18 -0.59
C VAL A 174 2.90 8.23 -1.74
N LEU A 175 4.14 8.24 -2.21
CA LEU A 175 4.59 7.33 -3.27
C LEU A 175 4.63 5.88 -2.76
N GLY A 176 5.18 5.67 -1.57
CA GLY A 176 5.21 4.34 -0.94
C GLY A 176 3.80 3.77 -0.73
N ASP A 177 2.86 4.58 -0.27
CA ASP A 177 1.47 4.16 -0.01
C ASP A 177 0.79 3.68 -1.30
N ALA A 178 0.83 4.48 -2.38
CA ALA A 178 0.24 4.09 -3.66
C ALA A 178 0.95 2.87 -4.27
N TYR A 179 2.28 2.85 -4.26
CA TYR A 179 3.03 1.79 -4.95
C TYR A 179 3.09 0.47 -4.19
N SER A 180 3.00 0.44 -2.86
CA SER A 180 2.86 -0.83 -2.13
C SER A 180 1.61 -1.60 -2.58
N THR A 181 0.50 -0.89 -2.84
CA THR A 181 -0.73 -1.48 -3.39
C THR A 181 -0.56 -1.91 -4.85
N ILE A 182 0.09 -1.08 -5.68
CA ILE A 182 0.37 -1.43 -7.08
C ILE A 182 1.25 -2.69 -7.16
N LEU A 183 2.31 -2.77 -6.36
CA LEU A 183 3.19 -3.93 -6.32
C LEU A 183 2.44 -5.20 -5.91
N PHE A 184 1.59 -5.10 -4.91
CA PHE A 184 0.74 -6.21 -4.48
C PHE A 184 -0.19 -6.69 -5.61
N LEU A 185 -0.79 -5.77 -6.37
CA LEU A 185 -1.66 -6.06 -7.50
C LEU A 185 -0.91 -6.64 -8.72
N LEU A 186 0.36 -6.29 -8.89
CA LEU A 186 1.21 -6.77 -9.99
C LEU A 186 1.62 -8.24 -9.82
N GLY A 187 1.68 -8.75 -8.59
CA GLY A 187 2.29 -10.04 -8.27
C GLY A 187 3.82 -10.00 -8.27
N HIS A 188 4.45 -11.10 -7.83
CA HIS A 188 5.87 -11.16 -7.46
C HIS A 188 6.82 -10.67 -8.57
N ASP A 189 6.79 -11.28 -9.75
CA ASP A 189 7.81 -11.03 -10.77
C ASP A 189 7.76 -9.60 -11.32
N ARG A 190 6.55 -9.12 -11.64
CA ARG A 190 6.35 -7.76 -12.17
C ARG A 190 6.61 -6.69 -11.10
N ALA A 191 6.28 -6.99 -9.85
CA ALA A 191 6.55 -6.09 -8.72
C ALA A 191 8.07 -5.96 -8.51
N MET A 192 8.81 -7.06 -8.55
CA MET A 192 10.26 -7.04 -8.39
C MET A 192 10.94 -6.29 -9.53
N GLU A 193 10.55 -6.54 -10.78
CA GLU A 193 11.03 -5.79 -11.95
C GLU A 193 10.79 -4.28 -11.80
N LEU A 194 9.60 -3.89 -11.33
CA LEU A 194 9.26 -2.48 -11.11
C LEU A 194 10.12 -1.86 -10.00
N ILE A 195 10.32 -2.56 -8.88
CA ILE A 195 11.15 -2.06 -7.76
C ILE A 195 12.59 -1.83 -8.23
N GLU A 196 13.13 -2.70 -9.06
CA GLU A 196 14.53 -2.65 -9.50
C GLU A 196 14.78 -1.68 -10.65
N SER A 197 13.76 -1.40 -11.46
CA SER A 197 13.88 -0.52 -12.64
C SER A 197 13.55 0.95 -12.35
N ASP A 198 12.82 1.27 -11.29
CA ASP A 198 12.36 2.63 -11.01
C ASP A 198 13.22 3.31 -9.93
N GLU A 199 13.97 4.34 -10.31
CA GLU A 199 14.87 5.10 -9.43
C GLU A 199 14.16 5.81 -8.25
N ARG A 200 12.83 5.89 -8.26
CA ARG A 200 12.04 6.42 -7.15
C ARG A 200 12.04 5.50 -5.93
N PHE A 201 12.35 4.22 -6.14
CA PHE A 201 12.37 3.20 -5.11
C PHE A 201 13.79 2.92 -4.62
N GLU A 202 13.93 2.70 -3.34
CA GLU A 202 15.23 2.41 -2.71
C GLU A 202 15.30 0.94 -2.24
N GLY A 203 14.43 0.11 -2.79
CA GLY A 203 14.30 -1.31 -2.56
C GLY A 203 12.99 -1.71 -1.92
N GLY A 204 12.73 -3.01 -1.91
CA GLY A 204 11.51 -3.60 -1.36
C GLY A 204 11.71 -5.03 -0.90
N VAL A 205 10.67 -5.55 -0.23
CA VAL A 205 10.54 -6.94 0.20
C VAL A 205 9.16 -7.43 -0.20
N LEU A 206 9.11 -8.54 -0.89
CA LEU A 206 7.89 -9.25 -1.27
C LEU A 206 7.80 -10.57 -0.52
N VAL A 207 6.63 -10.93 -0.07
CA VAL A 207 6.35 -12.24 0.56
C VAL A 207 5.31 -12.95 -0.27
N ASP A 208 5.64 -14.13 -0.79
CA ASP A 208 4.74 -14.93 -1.62
C ASP A 208 3.77 -15.79 -0.77
N MET A 209 2.86 -16.48 -1.45
CA MET A 209 1.88 -17.37 -0.80
C MET A 209 2.50 -18.61 -0.14
N ASP A 210 3.75 -18.96 -0.51
CA ASP A 210 4.53 -20.05 0.09
C ASP A 210 5.42 -19.58 1.26
N ASP A 211 5.21 -18.35 1.76
CA ASP A 211 5.96 -17.72 2.85
C ASP A 211 7.42 -17.38 2.54
N ARG A 212 7.79 -17.41 1.26
CA ARG A 212 9.12 -17.05 0.84
C ARG A 212 9.24 -15.52 0.76
N ALA A 213 10.17 -14.97 1.54
CA ALA A 213 10.53 -13.56 1.47
C ALA A 213 11.63 -13.33 0.42
N THR A 214 11.39 -12.41 -0.49
CA THR A 214 12.36 -11.98 -1.51
C THR A 214 12.59 -10.49 -1.39
N LYS A 215 13.84 -10.05 -1.45
CA LYS A 215 14.19 -8.63 -1.48
C LYS A 215 14.77 -8.24 -2.83
N SER A 216 14.59 -6.99 -3.23
CA SER A 216 15.18 -6.46 -4.46
C SER A 216 16.70 -6.43 -4.41
N ASP A 217 17.32 -6.63 -5.58
CA ASP A 217 18.77 -6.62 -5.75
C ASP A 217 19.37 -5.26 -5.35
N GLY A 218 20.55 -5.30 -4.75
CA GLY A 218 21.25 -4.10 -4.29
C GLY A 218 20.63 -3.38 -3.09
N SER A 219 19.44 -3.80 -2.62
CA SER A 219 18.79 -3.20 -1.46
C SER A 219 19.50 -3.52 -0.14
N THR A 220 19.33 -2.64 0.85
CA THR A 220 19.93 -2.79 2.19
C THR A 220 19.06 -3.58 3.17
N PHE A 221 17.96 -4.16 2.71
CA PHE A 221 17.10 -5.02 3.51
C PHE A 221 17.84 -6.29 3.95
N LYS A 222 17.55 -6.73 5.17
CA LYS A 222 18.03 -7.99 5.76
C LYS A 222 16.82 -8.84 6.11
N ILE A 223 16.64 -9.96 5.43
CA ILE A 223 15.67 -10.99 5.78
C ILE A 223 16.19 -11.71 7.02
N LEU A 224 15.32 -11.92 8.01
CA LEU A 224 15.66 -12.49 9.32
C LEU A 224 15.25 -13.96 9.45
N GLN A 225 14.35 -14.43 8.58
CA GLN A 225 13.95 -15.84 8.50
C GLN A 225 14.88 -16.58 7.54
N ASP A 226 15.32 -17.78 7.94
CA ASP A 226 16.09 -18.72 7.12
C ASP A 226 15.17 -19.58 6.26
#